data_265bf2c811544fd617aec291ed6b7823
#
_entry.id   265bf2c811544fd617aec291ed6b7823
#
_cell.length_a   1.000
_cell.length_b   1.000
_cell.length_c   1.000
_cell.angle_alpha   90.00
_cell.angle_beta   90.00
_cell.angle_gamma   90.00
#
_symmetry.space_group_name_H-M   'P 1'
#
loop_
_entity.id
_entity.type
_entity.pdbx_description
1 polymer ?
#
loop_
_entity_poly.entity_id
_entity_poly.type
_entity_poly.pdbx_seq_one_letter_code
_entity_poly.pdbx_strand_id
1 'polypeptide(L)'
;MYKKRFENLRRIARKITSSLNIGDILEMIRDEAKVTIPHAKEACLLMFDPEASHYTRPLHCAMYRDRINCQLCKRGRETIQKALDQPLTFQCSFLAEDMSLSGSDSTDKAICEVALPINDGKRPLAVLDVIARQGHRFDDQDITLLKDLANLATNTIINARNHWKMSQERLTVDRILERLRPFVPETVKRIVEKDPFAPPLEKQDVDVSILFLDVAGYTKISESLTQEKVNFIIEKYFSSFLDVIYAHQGDINETAGDGLMTIFQGSAQENALNAANAALEIRRRTIEINDELVGRFEPIEVNMGINSGIASVGMTRFQGTAGTRMTFTATGPVTNIAARIASAATNGDILVGPETAIRIKKHLPLHGHGLMNFKNVKESVRVFSLLRPH
;
A
#
# COMPACT_ATOMS: atom_id res chain seq x y z
N MET A 1 -25.93 -9.98 47.02
CA MET A 1 -26.41 -9.51 45.70
C MET A 1 -25.33 -8.79 44.89
N TYR A 2 -24.71 -7.71 45.39
CA TYR A 2 -23.66 -6.92 44.65
C TYR A 2 -22.46 -7.73 44.18
N LYS A 3 -21.92 -8.66 44.95
CA LYS A 3 -20.73 -9.45 44.60
C LYS A 3 -20.98 -10.31 43.35
N LYS A 4 -22.11 -10.99 43.27
CA LYS A 4 -22.47 -11.82 42.11
C LYS A 4 -22.70 -10.99 40.83
N ARG A 5 -23.31 -9.80 40.98
CA ARG A 5 -23.46 -8.84 39.86
C ARG A 5 -22.09 -8.35 39.35
N PHE A 6 -21.21 -7.96 40.27
CA PHE A 6 -19.87 -7.51 39.91
C PHE A 6 -19.04 -8.62 39.21
N GLU A 7 -19.13 -9.86 39.71
CA GLU A 7 -18.44 -11.00 39.08
C GLU A 7 -18.97 -11.27 37.67
N ASN A 8 -20.29 -11.19 37.47
CA ASN A 8 -20.88 -11.33 36.14
C ASN A 8 -20.42 -10.22 35.17
N LEU A 9 -20.48 -8.96 35.58
CA LEU A 9 -20.03 -7.83 34.76
C LEU A 9 -18.55 -7.94 34.40
N ARG A 10 -17.70 -8.38 35.35
CA ARG A 10 -16.28 -8.61 35.10
C ARG A 10 -16.04 -9.74 34.11
N ARG A 11 -16.80 -10.82 34.18
CA ARG A 11 -16.76 -11.92 33.20
C ARG A 11 -17.16 -11.45 31.81
N ILE A 12 -18.26 -10.72 31.73
CA ILE A 12 -18.77 -10.16 30.49
C ILE A 12 -17.74 -9.20 29.87
N ALA A 13 -17.21 -8.27 30.66
CA ALA A 13 -16.21 -7.32 30.20
C ALA A 13 -14.99 -8.03 29.59
N ARG A 14 -14.43 -9.03 30.29
CA ARG A 14 -13.30 -9.81 29.77
C ARG A 14 -13.61 -10.49 28.44
N LYS A 15 -14.81 -11.05 28.30
CA LYS A 15 -15.24 -11.74 27.08
C LYS A 15 -15.40 -10.75 25.91
N ILE A 16 -16.11 -9.65 26.12
CA ILE A 16 -16.36 -8.65 25.08
C ILE A 16 -15.04 -7.97 24.62
N THR A 17 -14.10 -7.73 25.52
CA THR A 17 -12.82 -7.11 25.20
C THR A 17 -11.77 -8.08 24.61
N SER A 18 -12.09 -9.36 24.48
CA SER A 18 -11.17 -10.36 23.93
C SER A 18 -11.04 -10.32 22.41
N SER A 19 -11.91 -9.64 21.71
CA SER A 19 -11.86 -9.48 20.24
C SER A 19 -11.76 -8.01 19.85
N LEU A 20 -11.10 -7.75 18.71
CA LEU A 20 -11.10 -6.46 18.01
C LEU A 20 -11.99 -6.50 16.75
N ASN A 21 -12.57 -7.66 16.44
CA ASN A 21 -13.52 -7.79 15.35
C ASN A 21 -14.89 -7.32 15.81
N ILE A 22 -15.44 -6.31 15.14
CA ILE A 22 -16.72 -5.73 15.51
C ILE A 22 -17.86 -6.73 15.43
N GLY A 23 -17.86 -7.64 14.45
CA GLY A 23 -18.86 -8.70 14.29
C GLY A 23 -18.89 -9.61 15.52
N ASP A 24 -17.74 -10.12 15.96
CA ASP A 24 -17.62 -10.99 17.12
C ASP A 24 -18.09 -10.28 18.40
N ILE A 25 -17.74 -8.98 18.53
CA ILE A 25 -18.15 -8.16 19.69
C ILE A 25 -19.68 -8.03 19.73
N LEU A 26 -20.31 -7.75 18.60
CA LEU A 26 -21.75 -7.61 18.50
C LEU A 26 -22.47 -8.93 18.86
N GLU A 27 -21.95 -10.06 18.40
CA GLU A 27 -22.46 -11.39 18.74
C GLU A 27 -22.30 -11.69 20.23
N MET A 28 -21.13 -11.40 20.79
CA MET A 28 -20.88 -11.60 22.23
C MET A 28 -21.81 -10.75 23.11
N ILE A 29 -22.06 -9.49 22.75
CA ILE A 29 -22.98 -8.60 23.49
C ILE A 29 -24.40 -9.15 23.40
N ARG A 30 -24.86 -9.55 22.22
CA ARG A 30 -26.17 -10.15 22.01
C ARG A 30 -26.35 -11.41 22.87
N ASP A 31 -25.40 -12.31 22.82
CA ASP A 31 -25.46 -13.58 23.53
C ASP A 31 -25.42 -13.39 25.06
N GLU A 32 -24.60 -12.44 25.53
CA GLU A 32 -24.56 -12.11 26.95
C GLU A 32 -25.84 -11.44 27.44
N ALA A 33 -26.53 -10.63 26.62
CA ALA A 33 -27.84 -10.10 26.95
C ALA A 33 -28.83 -11.24 27.17
N LYS A 34 -28.87 -12.26 26.32
CA LYS A 34 -29.77 -13.43 26.45
C LYS A 34 -29.44 -14.31 27.67
N VAL A 35 -28.15 -14.46 27.99
CA VAL A 35 -27.72 -15.28 29.15
C VAL A 35 -27.91 -14.54 30.47
N THR A 36 -27.73 -13.24 30.49
CA THR A 36 -27.77 -12.43 31.71
C THR A 36 -29.21 -12.12 32.16
N ILE A 37 -30.13 -11.99 31.21
CA ILE A 37 -31.55 -11.68 31.47
C ILE A 37 -32.38 -12.96 31.35
N PRO A 38 -32.92 -13.49 32.48
CA PRO A 38 -33.59 -14.79 32.48
C PRO A 38 -34.82 -14.88 31.56
N HIS A 39 -35.49 -13.76 31.37
CA HIS A 39 -36.73 -13.69 30.57
C HIS A 39 -36.50 -13.22 29.14
N ALA A 40 -35.27 -12.95 28.73
CA ALA A 40 -34.96 -12.60 27.35
C ALA A 40 -35.24 -13.81 26.44
N LYS A 41 -36.03 -13.60 25.39
CA LYS A 41 -36.26 -14.56 24.31
C LYS A 41 -35.24 -14.33 23.21
N GLU A 42 -35.17 -13.09 22.76
CA GLU A 42 -34.28 -12.67 21.68
C GLU A 42 -33.58 -11.35 22.05
N ALA A 43 -32.36 -11.18 21.50
CA ALA A 43 -31.61 -9.94 21.58
C ALA A 43 -31.02 -9.64 20.23
N CYS A 44 -30.97 -8.37 19.88
CA CYS A 44 -30.34 -7.89 18.64
C CYS A 44 -29.52 -6.64 18.94
N LEU A 45 -28.40 -6.48 18.25
CA LEU A 45 -27.61 -5.27 18.29
C LEU A 45 -27.56 -4.67 16.89
N LEU A 46 -28.12 -3.47 16.78
CA LEU A 46 -28.22 -2.73 15.52
C LEU A 46 -27.17 -1.62 15.52
N MET A 47 -26.29 -1.62 14.53
CA MET A 47 -25.27 -0.58 14.40
C MET A 47 -25.86 0.65 13.71
N PHE A 48 -25.48 1.83 14.17
CA PHE A 48 -25.79 3.08 13.49
C PHE A 48 -24.81 3.35 12.37
N ASP A 49 -25.34 3.62 11.18
CA ASP A 49 -24.58 4.07 10.03
C ASP A 49 -24.68 5.60 9.92
N PRO A 50 -23.57 6.33 10.20
CA PRO A 50 -23.61 7.80 10.17
C PRO A 50 -23.81 8.37 8.76
N GLU A 51 -23.39 7.65 7.70
CA GLU A 51 -23.53 8.12 6.32
C GLU A 51 -24.97 7.98 5.82
N ALA A 52 -25.60 6.88 6.17
CA ALA A 52 -27.00 6.62 5.82
C ALA A 52 -28.01 7.20 6.83
N SER A 53 -27.54 7.73 7.96
CA SER A 53 -28.37 8.24 9.06
C SER A 53 -29.44 7.27 9.55
N HIS A 54 -29.16 5.97 9.46
CA HIS A 54 -30.07 4.91 9.91
C HIS A 54 -29.30 3.75 10.55
N TYR A 55 -30.03 2.85 11.23
CA TYR A 55 -29.45 1.64 11.77
C TYR A 55 -29.34 0.54 10.71
N THR A 56 -28.15 -0.05 10.65
CA THR A 56 -27.89 -1.20 9.78
C THR A 56 -27.93 -2.49 10.58
N ARG A 57 -28.35 -3.55 9.93
CA ARG A 57 -28.29 -4.90 10.51
C ARG A 57 -26.83 -5.32 10.63
N PRO A 58 -26.44 -6.01 11.72
CA PRO A 58 -25.13 -6.62 11.80
C PRO A 58 -24.92 -7.58 10.62
N LEU A 59 -23.74 -7.55 10.00
CA LEU A 59 -23.37 -8.45 8.91
C LEU A 59 -23.52 -9.95 9.29
N HIS A 60 -23.44 -10.26 10.58
CA HIS A 60 -23.52 -11.61 11.15
C HIS A 60 -24.84 -11.87 11.91
N CYS A 61 -25.94 -11.20 11.56
CA CYS A 61 -27.22 -11.57 12.09
C CYS A 61 -27.52 -13.03 11.72
N ALA A 62 -27.62 -13.93 12.70
CA ALA A 62 -27.96 -15.34 12.49
C ALA A 62 -29.27 -15.54 11.73
N MET A 63 -30.19 -14.57 11.84
CA MET A 63 -31.48 -14.53 11.14
C MET A 63 -31.38 -13.95 9.72
N TYR A 64 -30.19 -13.51 9.28
CA TYR A 64 -30.01 -12.95 7.93
C TYR A 64 -30.17 -14.00 6.82
N ARG A 65 -29.97 -15.27 7.14
CA ARG A 65 -30.21 -16.38 6.20
C ARG A 65 -31.70 -16.57 5.91
N ASP A 66 -32.59 -16.20 6.86
CA ASP A 66 -34.02 -16.27 6.72
C ASP A 66 -34.62 -14.83 6.68
N ARG A 67 -34.42 -14.16 5.54
CA ARG A 67 -34.82 -12.75 5.32
C ARG A 67 -36.30 -12.45 5.59
N ILE A 68 -37.13 -13.47 5.70
CA ILE A 68 -38.60 -13.35 5.71
C ILE A 68 -39.18 -13.29 7.14
N ASN A 69 -38.47 -13.80 8.17
CA ASN A 69 -39.07 -14.05 9.48
C ASN A 69 -38.45 -13.37 10.70
N CYS A 70 -37.47 -12.45 10.54
CA CYS A 70 -37.00 -11.70 11.72
C CYS A 70 -38.03 -10.69 12.17
N GLN A 71 -38.80 -11.07 13.16
CA GLN A 71 -39.84 -10.23 13.75
C GLN A 71 -39.28 -9.00 14.46
N LEU A 72 -38.10 -9.09 15.08
CA LEU A 72 -37.34 -7.95 15.65
C LEU A 72 -37.16 -6.80 14.67
N CYS A 73 -36.70 -7.09 13.46
CA CYS A 73 -36.48 -6.05 12.46
C CYS A 73 -37.76 -5.47 11.85
N LYS A 74 -38.90 -6.15 11.99
CA LYS A 74 -40.19 -5.65 11.48
C LYS A 74 -41.00 -4.91 12.55
N ARG A 75 -40.93 -5.37 13.79
CA ARG A 75 -41.75 -4.86 14.90
C ARG A 75 -41.04 -3.80 15.73
N GLY A 76 -39.71 -3.89 15.90
CA GLY A 76 -38.91 -2.99 16.72
C GLY A 76 -38.63 -1.61 16.12
N ARG A 77 -39.05 -1.32 14.88
CA ARG A 77 -38.74 -0.04 14.21
C ARG A 77 -39.18 1.19 15.00
N GLU A 78 -40.37 1.14 15.59
CA GLU A 78 -40.91 2.28 16.35
C GLU A 78 -40.13 2.46 17.66
N THR A 79 -39.88 1.38 18.39
CA THR A 79 -39.12 1.39 19.66
C THR A 79 -37.66 1.83 19.40
N ILE A 80 -37.06 1.32 18.35
CA ILE A 80 -35.71 1.72 17.92
C ILE A 80 -35.68 3.20 17.51
N GLN A 81 -36.67 3.68 16.76
CA GLN A 81 -36.76 5.09 16.38
C GLN A 81 -36.92 5.99 17.61
N LYS A 82 -37.76 5.60 18.59
CA LYS A 82 -37.87 6.34 19.86
C LYS A 82 -36.57 6.35 20.65
N ALA A 83 -35.78 5.25 20.61
CA ALA A 83 -34.46 5.21 21.22
C ALA A 83 -33.43 6.10 20.50
N LEU A 84 -33.60 6.35 19.19
CA LEU A 84 -32.85 7.33 18.43
C LEU A 84 -33.14 8.76 18.81
N ASP A 85 -34.42 9.07 18.90
CA ASP A 85 -34.92 10.42 19.19
C ASP A 85 -34.56 10.83 20.63
N GLN A 86 -34.42 9.84 21.51
CA GLN A 86 -34.07 10.04 22.93
C GLN A 86 -32.91 9.16 23.36
N PRO A 87 -31.67 9.45 22.89
CA PRO A 87 -30.50 8.56 23.03
C PRO A 87 -30.02 8.35 24.47
N LEU A 88 -30.53 9.09 25.44
CA LEU A 88 -30.20 8.93 26.86
C LEU A 88 -31.25 8.13 27.66
N THR A 89 -32.37 7.77 27.05
CA THR A 89 -33.46 7.04 27.68
C THR A 89 -33.71 5.71 26.98
N PHE A 90 -33.90 4.65 27.78
CA PHE A 90 -34.40 3.39 27.22
C PHE A 90 -35.86 3.51 26.89
N GLN A 91 -36.30 2.79 25.87
CA GLN A 91 -37.71 2.70 25.47
C GLN A 91 -38.21 1.30 25.78
N CYS A 92 -39.41 1.23 26.38
CA CYS A 92 -40.12 -0.02 26.59
C CYS A 92 -41.45 0.06 25.89
N SER A 93 -41.78 -0.93 25.08
CA SER A 93 -43.07 -1.04 24.42
C SER A 93 -43.64 -2.44 24.53
N PHE A 94 -44.96 -2.53 24.44
CA PHE A 94 -45.66 -3.79 24.37
C PHE A 94 -46.09 -4.02 22.92
N LEU A 95 -45.58 -5.06 22.32
CA LEU A 95 -45.94 -5.47 20.96
C LEU A 95 -47.16 -6.41 21.07
N ALA A 96 -48.27 -6.01 20.47
CA ALA A 96 -49.42 -6.93 20.30
C ALA A 96 -49.12 -7.95 19.20
N GLU A 97 -49.30 -9.22 19.41
CA GLU A 97 -49.35 -10.21 18.32
C GLU A 97 -50.51 -9.89 17.37
N ASP A 98 -50.33 -10.04 16.07
CA ASP A 98 -51.32 -9.78 15.03
C ASP A 98 -52.71 -10.32 15.41
N MET A 99 -53.65 -9.40 15.58
CA MET A 99 -55.04 -9.69 15.97
C MET A 99 -55.87 -10.25 14.81
N SER A 100 -55.30 -11.04 13.90
CA SER A 100 -56.05 -11.53 12.73
C SER A 100 -56.72 -12.91 12.90
N LEU A 101 -56.57 -13.58 14.04
CA LEU A 101 -57.28 -14.84 14.26
C LEU A 101 -57.75 -15.01 15.71
N SER A 102 -59.07 -14.93 15.89
CA SER A 102 -59.90 -15.38 17.00
C SER A 102 -59.94 -14.56 18.30
N GLY A 103 -61.13 -14.10 18.62
CA GLY A 103 -61.52 -13.46 19.89
C GLY A 103 -61.41 -14.39 21.09
N SER A 104 -60.53 -14.03 22.00
CA SER A 104 -60.63 -14.30 23.44
C SER A 104 -59.44 -13.62 24.15
N ASP A 105 -59.72 -12.95 25.25
CA ASP A 105 -58.87 -12.30 26.25
C ASP A 105 -57.49 -11.82 25.85
N SER A 106 -57.38 -10.53 25.65
CA SER A 106 -56.22 -9.87 24.96
C SER A 106 -55.03 -9.49 25.84
N THR A 107 -54.97 -9.87 27.11
CA THR A 107 -53.91 -9.46 28.04
C THR A 107 -52.70 -10.42 28.09
N ASP A 108 -52.90 -11.69 27.70
CA ASP A 108 -51.82 -12.70 27.77
C ASP A 108 -50.90 -12.78 26.55
N LYS A 109 -51.16 -11.99 25.51
CA LYS A 109 -50.37 -12.04 24.24
C LYS A 109 -49.43 -10.87 24.02
N ALA A 110 -49.30 -9.97 24.97
CA ALA A 110 -48.39 -8.84 24.86
C ALA A 110 -46.93 -9.27 25.01
N ILE A 111 -46.07 -8.87 24.09
CA ILE A 111 -44.62 -9.09 24.13
C ILE A 111 -43.94 -7.79 24.58
N CYS A 112 -43.14 -7.84 25.65
CA CYS A 112 -42.36 -6.71 26.12
C CYS A 112 -41.04 -6.60 25.36
N GLU A 113 -40.74 -5.42 24.84
CA GLU A 113 -39.51 -5.07 24.14
C GLU A 113 -38.82 -3.91 24.83
N VAL A 114 -37.51 -3.95 24.91
CA VAL A 114 -36.67 -2.86 25.44
C VAL A 114 -35.54 -2.56 24.46
N ALA A 115 -35.50 -1.32 24.01
CA ALA A 115 -34.43 -0.81 23.19
C ALA A 115 -33.53 0.15 24.00
N LEU A 116 -32.25 -0.18 24.10
CA LEU A 116 -31.23 0.60 24.83
C LEU A 116 -30.28 1.22 23.86
N PRO A 117 -30.22 2.55 23.76
CA PRO A 117 -29.25 3.21 22.94
C PRO A 117 -27.83 3.06 23.52
N ILE A 118 -26.88 2.71 22.67
CA ILE A 118 -25.44 2.72 22.96
C ILE A 118 -24.89 3.93 22.24
N ASN A 119 -24.32 4.87 22.98
CA ASN A 119 -23.82 6.12 22.42
C ASN A 119 -22.48 6.53 23.08
N ASP A 120 -21.72 7.40 22.43
CA ASP A 120 -20.47 7.96 22.97
C ASP A 120 -20.67 9.27 23.76
N GLY A 121 -21.88 9.49 24.22
CA GLY A 121 -22.31 10.72 24.90
C GLY A 121 -22.82 11.81 23.94
N LYS A 122 -22.50 11.73 22.65
CA LYS A 122 -22.92 12.73 21.63
C LYS A 122 -23.56 12.10 20.40
N ARG A 123 -23.15 10.89 20.05
CA ARG A 123 -23.55 10.21 18.80
C ARG A 123 -24.06 8.81 19.08
N PRO A 124 -25.13 8.37 18.40
CA PRO A 124 -25.56 6.99 18.50
C PRO A 124 -24.51 6.07 17.83
N LEU A 125 -24.14 5.01 18.51
CA LEU A 125 -23.25 3.96 18.00
C LEU A 125 -24.04 2.73 17.59
N ALA A 126 -25.00 2.33 18.44
CA ALA A 126 -25.80 1.13 18.26
C ALA A 126 -27.07 1.23 19.12
N VAL A 127 -27.99 0.28 18.91
CA VAL A 127 -29.10 0.01 19.81
C VAL A 127 -29.09 -1.46 20.18
N LEU A 128 -29.09 -1.75 21.47
CA LEU A 128 -29.36 -3.08 22.00
C LEU A 128 -30.85 -3.23 22.17
N ASP A 129 -31.42 -4.10 21.34
CA ASP A 129 -32.85 -4.40 21.35
C ASP A 129 -33.09 -5.80 21.91
N VAL A 130 -33.94 -5.92 22.94
CA VAL A 130 -34.20 -7.18 23.65
C VAL A 130 -35.68 -7.39 23.78
N ILE A 131 -36.15 -8.59 23.42
CA ILE A 131 -37.54 -9.02 23.53
C ILE A 131 -37.66 -10.05 24.66
N ALA A 132 -38.63 -9.86 25.53
CA ALA A 132 -38.98 -10.81 26.57
C ALA A 132 -39.74 -12.03 26.03
N ARG A 133 -39.73 -13.12 26.78
CA ARG A 133 -40.60 -14.26 26.53
C ARG A 133 -42.05 -13.84 26.75
N GLN A 134 -42.94 -14.47 26.03
CA GLN A 134 -44.40 -14.21 26.14
C GLN A 134 -44.88 -14.29 27.59
N GLY A 135 -45.70 -13.32 28.02
CA GLY A 135 -46.20 -13.24 29.39
C GLY A 135 -45.18 -12.71 30.42
N HIS A 136 -43.96 -12.35 30.02
CA HIS A 136 -42.96 -11.79 30.93
C HIS A 136 -42.68 -10.33 30.61
N ARG A 137 -42.31 -9.58 31.66
CA ARG A 137 -41.89 -8.18 31.59
C ARG A 137 -40.48 -8.05 32.17
N PHE A 138 -39.72 -7.08 31.68
CA PHE A 138 -38.47 -6.71 32.29
C PHE A 138 -38.72 -5.90 33.57
N ASP A 139 -38.08 -6.29 34.63
CA ASP A 139 -38.10 -5.54 35.89
C ASP A 139 -36.96 -4.51 35.94
N ASP A 140 -36.92 -3.70 37.02
CA ASP A 140 -35.89 -2.66 37.20
C ASP A 140 -34.46 -3.25 37.30
N GLN A 141 -34.35 -4.50 37.76
CA GLN A 141 -33.04 -5.18 37.83
C GLN A 141 -32.58 -5.62 36.43
N ASP A 142 -33.46 -6.15 35.61
CA ASP A 142 -33.22 -6.50 34.22
C ASP A 142 -32.79 -5.27 33.44
N ILE A 143 -33.50 -4.16 33.56
CA ILE A 143 -33.18 -2.88 32.91
C ILE A 143 -31.81 -2.37 33.35
N THR A 144 -31.52 -2.49 34.66
CA THR A 144 -30.21 -2.04 35.17
C THR A 144 -29.06 -2.90 34.62
N LEU A 145 -29.25 -4.22 34.52
CA LEU A 145 -28.26 -5.13 33.92
C LEU A 145 -28.02 -4.85 32.43
N LEU A 146 -29.10 -4.59 31.69
CA LEU A 146 -29.03 -4.23 30.29
C LEU A 146 -28.30 -2.89 30.07
N LYS A 147 -28.54 -1.89 30.93
CA LYS A 147 -27.80 -0.62 30.92
C LYS A 147 -26.32 -0.81 31.20
N ASP A 148 -25.96 -1.65 32.18
CA ASP A 148 -24.56 -1.96 32.48
C ASP A 148 -23.90 -2.64 31.27
N LEU A 149 -24.59 -3.56 30.61
CA LEU A 149 -24.13 -4.24 29.41
C LEU A 149 -23.93 -3.26 28.27
N ALA A 150 -24.88 -2.35 28.03
CA ALA A 150 -24.78 -1.31 27.00
C ALA A 150 -23.58 -0.37 27.25
N ASN A 151 -23.35 0.02 28.52
CA ASN A 151 -22.22 0.85 28.89
C ASN A 151 -20.86 0.14 28.67
N LEU A 152 -20.77 -1.15 29.02
CA LEU A 152 -19.58 -1.96 28.72
C LEU A 152 -19.34 -2.10 27.23
N ALA A 153 -20.42 -2.25 26.44
CA ALA A 153 -20.36 -2.37 25.00
C ALA A 153 -19.83 -1.10 24.32
N THR A 154 -20.15 0.09 24.86
CA THR A 154 -19.78 1.38 24.27
C THR A 154 -18.28 1.48 23.97
N ASN A 155 -17.44 1.35 24.98
CA ASN A 155 -15.98 1.47 24.83
C ASN A 155 -15.42 0.40 23.89
N THR A 156 -15.94 -0.81 23.97
CA THR A 156 -15.48 -1.92 23.12
C THR A 156 -15.83 -1.67 21.66
N ILE A 157 -17.04 -1.20 21.37
CA ILE A 157 -17.46 -0.83 20.01
C ILE A 157 -16.62 0.33 19.46
N ILE A 158 -16.39 1.37 20.28
CA ILE A 158 -15.52 2.50 19.88
C ILE A 158 -14.12 2.01 19.53
N ASN A 159 -13.51 1.19 20.39
CA ASN A 159 -12.16 0.66 20.17
C ASN A 159 -12.10 -0.21 18.90
N ALA A 160 -13.08 -1.08 18.69
CA ALA A 160 -13.15 -1.92 17.49
C ALA A 160 -13.32 -1.09 16.21
N ARG A 161 -14.18 -0.07 16.24
CA ARG A 161 -14.33 0.87 15.10
C ARG A 161 -13.03 1.62 14.80
N ASN A 162 -12.37 2.15 15.83
CA ASN A 162 -11.10 2.85 15.66
C ASN A 162 -10.03 1.92 15.10
N HIS A 163 -9.93 0.70 15.62
CA HIS A 163 -8.99 -0.30 15.12
C HIS A 163 -9.29 -0.65 13.66
N TRP A 164 -10.55 -0.87 13.30
CA TRP A 164 -10.95 -1.14 11.92
C TRP A 164 -10.59 0.02 10.99
N LYS A 165 -10.90 1.27 11.40
CA LYS A 165 -10.57 2.47 10.62
C LYS A 165 -9.06 2.60 10.40
N MET A 166 -8.27 2.47 11.47
CA MET A 166 -6.81 2.50 11.38
C MET A 166 -6.26 1.40 10.47
N SER A 167 -6.86 0.20 10.51
CA SER A 167 -6.46 -0.90 9.64
C SER A 167 -6.75 -0.60 8.16
N GLN A 168 -7.90 0.02 7.85
CA GLN A 168 -8.25 0.42 6.48
C GLN A 168 -7.34 1.55 5.96
N GLU A 169 -7.06 2.54 6.81
CA GLU A 169 -6.12 3.63 6.50
C GLU A 169 -4.72 3.07 6.21
N ARG A 170 -4.23 2.15 7.06
CA ARG A 170 -2.95 1.47 6.85
C ARG A 170 -2.90 0.71 5.53
N LEU A 171 -3.92 -0.12 5.23
CA LEU A 171 -4.00 -0.85 3.96
C LEU A 171 -4.00 0.09 2.76
N THR A 172 -4.64 1.24 2.88
CA THR A 172 -4.66 2.26 1.83
C THR A 172 -3.27 2.87 1.63
N VAL A 173 -2.58 3.23 2.72
CA VAL A 173 -1.21 3.75 2.68
C VAL A 173 -0.26 2.70 2.09
N ASP A 174 -0.33 1.46 2.53
CA ASP A 174 0.50 0.36 2.02
C ASP A 174 0.32 0.19 0.49
N ARG A 175 -0.92 0.23 -0.01
CA ARG A 175 -1.20 0.17 -1.45
C ARG A 175 -0.65 1.37 -2.22
N ILE A 176 -0.70 2.56 -1.64
CA ILE A 176 -0.11 3.76 -2.24
C ILE A 176 1.41 3.60 -2.34
N LEU A 177 2.06 3.17 -1.26
CA LEU A 177 3.49 2.94 -1.22
C LEU A 177 3.94 1.87 -2.22
N GLU A 178 3.22 0.75 -2.33
CA GLU A 178 3.51 -0.27 -3.34
C GLU A 178 3.43 0.28 -4.77
N ARG A 179 2.46 1.14 -5.06
CA ARG A 179 2.34 1.77 -6.39
C ARG A 179 3.42 2.82 -6.66
N LEU A 180 3.94 3.48 -5.62
CA LEU A 180 5.01 4.46 -5.77
C LEU A 180 6.40 3.82 -5.79
N ARG A 181 6.54 2.61 -5.23
CA ARG A 181 7.82 1.89 -5.13
C ARG A 181 8.60 1.78 -6.46
N PRO A 182 7.98 1.49 -7.62
CA PRO A 182 8.69 1.43 -8.90
C PRO A 182 9.32 2.76 -9.36
N PHE A 183 8.86 3.89 -8.84
CA PHE A 183 9.34 5.22 -9.22
C PHE A 183 10.47 5.75 -8.31
N VAL A 184 10.85 4.98 -7.30
CA VAL A 184 11.84 5.38 -6.32
C VAL A 184 13.14 4.60 -6.58
N PRO A 185 14.31 5.28 -6.72
CA PRO A 185 15.60 4.62 -6.85
C PRO A 185 15.91 3.66 -5.70
N GLU A 186 16.62 2.58 -5.96
CA GLU A 186 16.87 1.51 -4.99
C GLU A 186 17.69 1.99 -3.78
N THR A 187 18.63 2.88 -4.01
CA THR A 187 19.41 3.52 -2.93
C THR A 187 18.49 4.28 -1.96
N VAL A 188 17.51 5.01 -2.47
CA VAL A 188 16.55 5.76 -1.63
C VAL A 188 15.66 4.80 -0.84
N LYS A 189 15.18 3.71 -1.47
CA LYS A 189 14.40 2.68 -0.80
C LYS A 189 15.14 2.08 0.40
N ARG A 190 16.37 1.61 0.18
CA ARG A 190 17.21 1.01 1.24
C ARG A 190 17.41 1.92 2.45
N ILE A 191 17.56 3.22 2.21
CA ILE A 191 17.76 4.18 3.28
C ILE A 191 16.48 4.40 4.07
N VAL A 192 15.36 4.62 3.38
CA VAL A 192 14.05 4.82 4.02
C VAL A 192 13.59 3.54 4.74
N GLU A 193 13.85 2.36 4.19
CA GLU A 193 13.53 1.08 4.85
C GLU A 193 14.36 0.87 6.13
N LYS A 194 15.62 1.31 6.13
CA LYS A 194 16.50 1.23 7.30
C LYS A 194 16.15 2.24 8.37
N ASP A 195 15.82 3.47 7.96
CA ASP A 195 15.40 4.56 8.85
C ASP A 195 14.36 5.44 8.15
N PRO A 196 13.06 5.24 8.43
CA PRO A 196 11.98 6.05 7.85
C PRO A 196 12.04 7.54 8.21
N PHE A 197 12.82 7.90 9.24
CA PHE A 197 13.02 9.28 9.70
C PHE A 197 14.36 9.87 9.26
N ALA A 198 15.13 9.13 8.45
CA ALA A 198 16.38 9.63 7.90
C ALA A 198 16.17 10.98 7.20
N PRO A 199 17.04 11.96 7.42
CA PRO A 199 16.98 13.23 6.71
C PRO A 199 17.17 12.98 5.19
N PRO A 200 16.67 13.89 4.34
CA PRO A 200 16.91 13.80 2.91
C PRO A 200 18.40 13.68 2.64
N LEU A 201 18.76 12.77 1.72
CA LEU A 201 20.14 12.53 1.32
C LEU A 201 20.74 13.79 0.70
N GLU A 202 21.50 14.52 1.50
CA GLU A 202 22.29 15.64 0.95
C GLU A 202 23.34 15.13 -0.04
N LYS A 203 23.70 15.98 -1.00
CA LYS A 203 24.74 15.63 -1.96
C LYS A 203 26.09 15.46 -1.27
N GLN A 204 26.73 14.34 -1.55
CA GLN A 204 28.06 14.02 -1.07
C GLN A 204 28.97 13.67 -2.25
N ASP A 205 30.23 14.02 -2.13
CA ASP A 205 31.21 13.61 -3.10
C ASP A 205 31.60 12.16 -2.87
N VAL A 206 31.19 11.30 -3.79
CA VAL A 206 31.35 9.84 -3.70
C VAL A 206 32.08 9.34 -4.95
N ASP A 207 32.96 8.36 -4.76
CA ASP A 207 33.56 7.64 -5.89
C ASP A 207 32.54 6.70 -6.52
N VAL A 208 32.28 6.90 -7.80
CA VAL A 208 31.22 6.15 -8.53
C VAL A 208 31.70 5.80 -9.94
N SER A 209 31.05 4.82 -10.54
CA SER A 209 31.01 4.62 -11.98
C SER A 209 29.63 4.91 -12.52
N ILE A 210 29.58 5.72 -13.56
CA ILE A 210 28.35 6.10 -14.25
C ILE A 210 28.32 5.40 -15.60
N LEU A 211 27.25 4.65 -15.84
CA LEU A 211 26.92 4.05 -17.12
C LEU A 211 25.74 4.80 -17.74
N PHE A 212 25.94 5.31 -18.94
CA PHE A 212 24.86 5.70 -19.83
C PHE A 212 24.71 4.66 -20.93
N LEU A 213 23.48 4.34 -21.25
CA LEU A 213 23.15 3.54 -22.42
C LEU A 213 22.07 4.24 -23.25
N ASP A 214 22.07 3.99 -24.54
CA ASP A 214 21.14 4.58 -25.51
C ASP A 214 20.89 3.60 -26.66
N VAL A 215 19.62 3.53 -27.12
CA VAL A 215 19.24 2.65 -28.23
C VAL A 215 19.62 3.31 -29.56
N ALA A 216 20.51 2.68 -30.28
CA ALA A 216 21.00 3.19 -31.57
C ALA A 216 19.84 3.28 -32.58
N GLY A 217 19.67 4.46 -33.18
CA GLY A 217 18.68 4.69 -34.21
C GLY A 217 17.24 4.72 -33.73
N TYR A 218 16.99 4.93 -32.44
CA TYR A 218 15.64 5.00 -31.85
C TYR A 218 14.70 5.96 -32.60
N THR A 219 15.18 7.14 -33.00
CA THR A 219 14.37 8.10 -33.77
C THR A 219 13.82 7.47 -35.06
N LYS A 220 14.63 6.74 -35.79
CA LYS A 220 14.22 6.03 -37.01
C LYS A 220 13.23 4.92 -36.72
N ILE A 221 13.43 4.18 -35.62
CA ILE A 221 12.54 3.12 -35.18
C ILE A 221 11.16 3.72 -34.80
N SER A 222 11.16 4.81 -34.05
CA SER A 222 9.94 5.49 -33.61
C SER A 222 9.14 6.14 -34.75
N GLU A 223 9.81 6.55 -35.83
CA GLU A 223 9.16 7.07 -37.03
C GLU A 223 8.61 5.97 -37.96
N SER A 224 9.21 4.77 -37.94
CA SER A 224 8.86 3.68 -38.84
C SER A 224 7.85 2.69 -38.28
N LEU A 225 7.66 2.64 -36.98
CA LEU A 225 6.75 1.71 -36.30
C LEU A 225 5.60 2.42 -35.60
N THR A 226 4.52 1.66 -35.31
CA THR A 226 3.44 2.16 -34.47
C THR A 226 3.93 2.32 -33.01
N GLN A 227 3.34 3.26 -32.27
CA GLN A 227 3.71 3.51 -30.87
C GLN A 227 3.66 2.25 -29.99
N GLU A 228 2.67 1.38 -30.23
CA GLU A 228 2.54 0.11 -29.49
C GLU A 228 3.74 -0.82 -29.72
N LYS A 229 4.23 -0.89 -30.98
CA LYS A 229 5.41 -1.69 -31.31
C LYS A 229 6.68 -1.10 -30.71
N VAL A 230 6.82 0.22 -30.73
CA VAL A 230 7.93 0.93 -30.11
C VAL A 230 7.95 0.66 -28.60
N ASN A 231 6.82 0.82 -27.94
CA ASN A 231 6.70 0.54 -26.51
C ASN A 231 7.04 -0.93 -26.19
N PHE A 232 6.50 -1.88 -26.96
CA PHE A 232 6.83 -3.30 -26.78
C PHE A 232 8.33 -3.57 -26.86
N ILE A 233 8.99 -2.99 -27.84
CA ILE A 233 10.44 -3.13 -28.04
C ILE A 233 11.17 -2.57 -26.80
N ILE A 234 10.93 -1.31 -26.45
CA ILE A 234 11.60 -0.65 -25.32
C ILE A 234 11.36 -1.41 -24.01
N GLU A 235 10.12 -1.79 -23.72
CA GLU A 235 9.79 -2.56 -22.53
C GLU A 235 10.50 -3.92 -22.48
N LYS A 236 10.55 -4.64 -23.60
CA LYS A 236 11.23 -5.95 -23.69
C LYS A 236 12.73 -5.84 -23.38
N TYR A 237 13.43 -4.90 -24.02
CA TYR A 237 14.86 -4.73 -23.81
C TYR A 237 15.17 -4.14 -22.43
N PHE A 238 14.50 -3.07 -22.05
CA PHE A 238 14.78 -2.39 -20.80
C PHE A 238 14.43 -3.24 -19.57
N SER A 239 13.37 -4.03 -19.61
CA SER A 239 13.09 -5.01 -18.55
C SER A 239 14.24 -5.97 -18.33
N SER A 240 14.86 -6.48 -19.42
CA SER A 240 16.04 -7.33 -19.34
C SER A 240 17.27 -6.59 -18.80
N PHE A 241 17.43 -5.31 -19.15
CA PHE A 241 18.55 -4.49 -18.66
C PHE A 241 18.41 -4.15 -17.18
N LEU A 242 17.19 -3.94 -16.68
CA LEU A 242 16.91 -3.73 -15.26
C LEU A 242 17.47 -4.87 -14.41
N ASP A 243 17.14 -6.11 -14.78
CA ASP A 243 17.61 -7.30 -14.05
C ASP A 243 19.13 -7.38 -14.00
N VAL A 244 19.78 -7.11 -15.12
CA VAL A 244 21.25 -7.09 -15.22
C VAL A 244 21.87 -6.00 -14.35
N ILE A 245 21.33 -4.78 -14.42
CA ILE A 245 21.83 -3.63 -13.66
C ILE A 245 21.76 -3.92 -12.15
N TYR A 246 20.61 -4.42 -11.67
CA TYR A 246 20.45 -4.76 -10.26
C TYR A 246 21.32 -5.94 -9.81
N ALA A 247 21.49 -6.96 -10.65
CA ALA A 247 22.40 -8.08 -10.36
C ALA A 247 23.86 -7.61 -10.17
N HIS A 248 24.27 -6.54 -10.87
CA HIS A 248 25.57 -5.92 -10.73
C HIS A 248 25.60 -4.71 -9.76
N GLN A 249 24.61 -4.60 -8.86
CA GLN A 249 24.52 -3.55 -7.83
C GLN A 249 24.45 -2.12 -8.39
N GLY A 250 23.96 -1.94 -9.60
CA GLY A 250 23.67 -0.65 -10.19
C GLY A 250 22.34 -0.10 -9.70
N ASP A 251 22.23 1.21 -9.57
CA ASP A 251 20.98 1.90 -9.28
C ASP A 251 20.58 2.76 -10.49
N ILE A 252 19.37 2.49 -11.02
CA ILE A 252 18.85 3.26 -12.14
C ILE A 252 18.33 4.58 -11.62
N ASN A 253 18.93 5.63 -12.14
CA ASN A 253 18.71 6.97 -11.66
C ASN A 253 17.79 7.78 -12.56
N GLU A 254 17.96 7.68 -13.86
CA GLU A 254 17.21 8.44 -14.83
C GLU A 254 16.90 7.59 -16.07
N THR A 255 15.66 7.71 -16.53
CA THR A 255 15.21 7.15 -17.80
C THR A 255 14.78 8.31 -18.68
N ALA A 256 15.39 8.47 -19.84
CA ALA A 256 15.09 9.55 -20.78
C ALA A 256 14.81 8.95 -22.17
N GLY A 257 13.53 8.67 -22.44
CA GLY A 257 13.12 8.07 -23.71
C GLY A 257 13.72 6.69 -23.95
N ASP A 258 14.71 6.64 -24.80
CA ASP A 258 15.50 5.46 -25.22
C ASP A 258 16.82 5.29 -24.47
N GLY A 259 17.08 6.13 -23.45
CA GLY A 259 18.31 6.12 -22.66
C GLY A 259 18.10 5.81 -21.19
N LEU A 260 19.11 5.21 -20.57
CA LEU A 260 19.21 4.99 -19.12
C LEU A 260 20.51 5.56 -18.59
N MET A 261 20.42 6.16 -17.39
CA MET A 261 21.58 6.49 -16.56
C MET A 261 21.59 5.61 -15.32
N THR A 262 22.72 4.96 -15.08
CA THR A 262 22.90 4.06 -13.93
C THR A 262 24.13 4.48 -13.13
N ILE A 263 24.01 4.43 -11.79
CA ILE A 263 25.06 4.74 -10.84
C ILE A 263 25.50 3.44 -10.17
N PHE A 264 26.80 3.17 -10.18
CA PHE A 264 27.43 2.07 -9.44
C PHE A 264 28.26 2.67 -8.31
N GLN A 265 27.95 2.28 -7.08
CA GLN A 265 28.62 2.70 -5.86
C GLN A 265 29.40 1.51 -5.27
N GLY A 266 30.37 1.79 -4.40
CA GLY A 266 31.23 0.80 -3.78
C GLY A 266 32.68 1.25 -3.76
N SER A 267 33.62 0.31 -3.60
CA SER A 267 35.03 0.63 -3.77
C SER A 267 35.36 1.02 -5.22
N ALA A 268 36.38 1.82 -5.42
CA ALA A 268 36.75 2.35 -6.75
C ALA A 268 36.91 1.25 -7.81
N GLN A 269 37.42 0.10 -7.44
CA GLN A 269 37.57 -1.03 -8.36
C GLN A 269 36.23 -1.77 -8.58
N GLU A 270 35.46 -2.02 -7.52
CA GLU A 270 34.17 -2.73 -7.63
C GLU A 270 33.17 -1.96 -8.47
N ASN A 271 33.01 -0.66 -8.23
CA ASN A 271 32.05 0.14 -8.98
C ASN A 271 32.33 0.14 -10.49
N ALA A 272 33.61 0.19 -10.87
CA ALA A 272 34.02 0.15 -12.27
C ALA A 272 33.86 -1.23 -12.91
N LEU A 273 34.18 -2.31 -12.18
CA LEU A 273 33.96 -3.68 -12.63
C LEU A 273 32.48 -4.03 -12.75
N ASN A 274 31.68 -3.64 -11.79
CA ASN A 274 30.25 -3.85 -11.84
C ASN A 274 29.61 -3.13 -13.04
N ALA A 275 29.98 -1.88 -13.28
CA ALA A 275 29.50 -1.12 -14.44
C ALA A 275 29.91 -1.77 -15.77
N ALA A 276 31.19 -2.22 -15.88
CA ALA A 276 31.70 -2.86 -17.08
C ALA A 276 31.06 -4.23 -17.34
N ASN A 277 30.90 -5.05 -16.29
CA ASN A 277 30.25 -6.35 -16.40
C ASN A 277 28.78 -6.22 -16.75
N ALA A 278 28.07 -5.24 -16.13
CA ALA A 278 26.67 -4.94 -16.48
C ALA A 278 26.56 -4.55 -17.98
N ALA A 279 27.43 -3.70 -18.47
CA ALA A 279 27.46 -3.30 -19.89
C ALA A 279 27.69 -4.49 -20.84
N LEU A 280 28.63 -5.38 -20.50
CA LEU A 280 28.88 -6.60 -21.26
C LEU A 280 27.66 -7.54 -21.28
N GLU A 281 27.02 -7.73 -20.15
CA GLU A 281 25.85 -8.56 -20.03
C GLU A 281 24.62 -7.94 -20.73
N ILE A 282 24.42 -6.62 -20.67
CA ILE A 282 23.42 -5.89 -21.44
C ILE A 282 23.60 -6.13 -22.93
N ARG A 283 24.85 -6.03 -23.44
CA ARG A 283 25.15 -6.32 -24.83
C ARG A 283 24.82 -7.76 -25.20
N ARG A 284 25.12 -8.73 -24.34
CA ARG A 284 24.78 -10.14 -24.55
C ARG A 284 23.25 -10.32 -24.60
N ARG A 285 22.51 -9.75 -23.68
CA ARG A 285 21.04 -9.79 -23.65
C ARG A 285 20.42 -9.13 -24.87
N THR A 286 21.01 -8.03 -25.34
CA THR A 286 20.55 -7.37 -26.57
C THR A 286 20.61 -8.33 -27.76
N ILE A 287 21.72 -9.07 -27.92
CA ILE A 287 21.85 -10.07 -28.98
C ILE A 287 20.84 -11.19 -28.85
N GLU A 288 20.65 -11.74 -27.65
CA GLU A 288 19.65 -12.80 -27.39
C GLU A 288 18.23 -12.36 -27.76
N ILE A 289 17.85 -11.12 -27.37
CA ILE A 289 16.53 -10.58 -27.69
C ILE A 289 16.40 -10.32 -29.19
N ASN A 290 17.47 -9.85 -29.86
CA ASN A 290 17.49 -9.71 -31.31
C ASN A 290 17.20 -11.05 -32.00
N ASP A 291 17.85 -12.13 -31.55
CA ASP A 291 17.63 -13.48 -32.08
C ASP A 291 16.19 -13.99 -31.84
N GLU A 292 15.63 -13.70 -30.67
CA GLU A 292 14.23 -14.02 -30.37
C GLU A 292 13.22 -13.28 -31.29
N LEU A 293 13.57 -12.07 -31.72
CA LEU A 293 12.70 -11.19 -32.48
C LEU A 293 12.99 -11.20 -34.01
N VAL A 294 13.89 -12.06 -34.46
CA VAL A 294 14.20 -12.21 -35.90
C VAL A 294 12.93 -12.39 -36.71
N GLY A 295 12.82 -11.62 -37.81
CA GLY A 295 11.65 -11.61 -38.70
C GLY A 295 10.43 -10.84 -38.19
N ARG A 296 10.49 -10.29 -36.98
CA ARG A 296 9.43 -9.42 -36.43
C ARG A 296 9.86 -7.95 -36.41
N PHE A 297 11.13 -7.70 -36.04
CA PHE A 297 11.71 -6.36 -35.91
C PHE A 297 13.15 -6.39 -36.45
N GLU A 298 13.63 -5.23 -36.88
CA GLU A 298 15.04 -5.02 -37.14
C GLU A 298 15.87 -5.15 -35.84
N PRO A 299 17.06 -5.73 -35.88
CA PRO A 299 17.89 -5.86 -34.71
C PRO A 299 18.26 -4.49 -34.13
N ILE A 300 18.27 -4.41 -32.82
CA ILE A 300 18.61 -3.20 -32.07
C ILE A 300 20.06 -3.30 -31.62
N GLU A 301 20.74 -2.17 -31.64
CA GLU A 301 22.07 -1.97 -31.03
C GLU A 301 21.91 -1.02 -29.83
N VAL A 302 22.69 -1.24 -28.80
CA VAL A 302 22.74 -0.40 -27.61
C VAL A 302 24.13 0.16 -27.41
N ASN A 303 24.25 1.46 -27.58
CA ASN A 303 25.52 2.19 -27.38
C ASN A 303 25.67 2.49 -25.89
N MET A 304 26.87 2.30 -25.35
CA MET A 304 27.12 2.45 -23.92
C MET A 304 28.38 3.23 -23.64
N GLY A 305 28.34 4.07 -22.61
CA GLY A 305 29.51 4.84 -22.16
C GLY A 305 29.66 4.77 -20.64
N ILE A 306 30.84 4.45 -20.16
CA ILE A 306 31.16 4.34 -18.74
C ILE A 306 32.29 5.32 -18.39
N ASN A 307 32.07 6.08 -17.31
CA ASN A 307 33.16 6.90 -16.75
C ASN A 307 33.11 6.81 -15.20
N SER A 308 34.31 6.79 -14.60
CA SER A 308 34.48 6.60 -13.15
C SER A 308 35.18 7.80 -12.53
N GLY A 309 34.96 8.05 -11.26
CA GLY A 309 35.59 9.09 -10.48
C GLY A 309 34.69 9.68 -9.42
N ILE A 310 35.08 10.79 -8.82
CA ILE A 310 34.33 11.50 -7.80
C ILE A 310 33.20 12.29 -8.45
N ALA A 311 31.95 12.00 -8.03
CA ALA A 311 30.75 12.74 -8.43
C ALA A 311 29.95 13.16 -7.20
N SER A 312 29.19 14.23 -7.33
CA SER A 312 28.28 14.69 -6.26
C SER A 312 26.97 13.92 -6.37
N VAL A 313 26.74 12.96 -5.45
CA VAL A 313 25.61 12.02 -5.43
C VAL A 313 24.67 12.37 -4.28
N GLY A 314 23.39 12.48 -4.54
CA GLY A 314 22.37 12.78 -3.54
C GLY A 314 21.13 13.40 -4.13
N MET A 315 20.27 13.92 -3.24
CA MET A 315 19.01 14.53 -3.63
C MET A 315 19.21 15.95 -4.18
N THR A 316 18.67 16.18 -5.35
CA THR A 316 18.48 17.55 -5.87
C THR A 316 17.05 17.96 -5.59
N ARG A 317 16.86 19.11 -4.95
CA ARG A 317 15.57 19.65 -4.57
C ARG A 317 15.17 20.79 -5.47
N PHE A 318 14.02 20.68 -6.12
CA PHE A 318 13.39 21.75 -6.88
C PHE A 318 12.15 22.20 -6.09
N GLN A 319 12.16 23.47 -5.64
CA GLN A 319 11.09 24.04 -4.86
C GLN A 319 10.33 25.06 -5.70
N GLY A 320 9.07 24.79 -5.98
CA GLY A 320 8.14 25.69 -6.67
C GLY A 320 6.98 26.10 -5.79
N THR A 321 6.13 26.98 -6.28
CA THR A 321 4.91 27.45 -5.58
C THR A 321 3.87 26.35 -5.41
N ALA A 322 3.83 25.39 -6.34
CA ALA A 322 2.89 24.26 -6.33
C ALA A 322 3.39 23.04 -5.53
N GLY A 323 4.65 23.06 -5.06
CA GLY A 323 5.22 21.95 -4.31
C GLY A 323 6.72 21.76 -4.51
N THR A 324 7.24 20.68 -3.94
CA THR A 324 8.64 20.31 -4.02
C THR A 324 8.80 19.00 -4.81
N ARG A 325 9.72 18.99 -5.79
CA ARG A 325 10.17 17.77 -6.45
C ARG A 325 11.59 17.44 -6.01
N MET A 326 11.82 16.18 -5.70
CA MET A 326 13.16 15.67 -5.38
C MET A 326 13.57 14.63 -6.42
N THR A 327 14.86 14.65 -6.79
CA THR A 327 15.45 13.67 -7.69
C THR A 327 16.78 13.23 -7.09
N PHE A 328 16.97 11.93 -6.88
CA PHE A 328 18.26 11.37 -6.49
C PHE A 328 19.10 11.25 -7.75
N THR A 329 20.31 11.84 -7.78
CA THR A 329 21.13 11.86 -8.98
C THR A 329 22.61 12.04 -8.66
N ALA A 330 23.48 11.65 -9.62
CA ALA A 330 24.87 11.99 -9.63
C ALA A 330 25.11 13.16 -10.59
N THR A 331 25.85 14.17 -10.13
CA THR A 331 26.15 15.35 -10.92
C THR A 331 27.68 15.64 -10.91
N GLY A 332 28.16 16.32 -11.92
CA GLY A 332 29.55 16.74 -12.02
C GLY A 332 30.25 16.30 -13.31
N PRO A 333 31.55 16.59 -13.44
CA PRO A 333 32.33 16.29 -14.66
C PRO A 333 32.31 14.80 -15.04
N VAL A 334 32.35 13.90 -14.04
CA VAL A 334 32.33 12.44 -14.25
C VAL A 334 31.06 12.01 -14.99
N THR A 335 29.91 12.46 -14.55
CA THR A 335 28.60 12.16 -15.16
C THR A 335 28.51 12.74 -16.58
N ASN A 336 28.92 14.01 -16.75
CA ASN A 336 28.87 14.66 -18.04
C ASN A 336 29.76 13.96 -19.07
N ILE A 337 30.95 13.54 -18.66
CA ILE A 337 31.89 12.79 -19.54
C ILE A 337 31.31 11.42 -19.90
N ALA A 338 30.71 10.69 -18.94
CA ALA A 338 30.05 9.41 -19.21
C ALA A 338 28.95 9.53 -20.28
N ALA A 339 28.13 10.56 -20.20
CA ALA A 339 27.11 10.86 -21.20
C ALA A 339 27.69 11.16 -22.59
N ARG A 340 28.80 11.89 -22.64
CA ARG A 340 29.50 12.20 -23.91
C ARG A 340 30.17 10.97 -24.52
N ILE A 341 30.76 10.11 -23.71
CA ILE A 341 31.31 8.83 -24.14
C ILE A 341 30.23 7.95 -24.73
N ALA A 342 29.06 7.83 -24.06
CA ALA A 342 27.91 7.06 -24.57
C ALA A 342 27.43 7.61 -25.92
N SER A 343 27.29 8.93 -26.05
CA SER A 343 26.88 9.56 -27.31
C SER A 343 27.88 9.42 -28.45
N ALA A 344 29.14 9.10 -28.16
CA ALA A 344 30.18 8.84 -29.15
C ALA A 344 30.29 7.36 -29.52
N ALA A 345 29.69 6.48 -28.77
CA ALA A 345 29.63 5.05 -29.08
C ALA A 345 28.71 4.80 -30.30
N THR A 346 29.10 3.86 -31.14
CA THR A 346 28.42 3.48 -32.36
C THR A 346 28.38 1.96 -32.50
N ASN A 347 27.42 1.43 -33.23
CA ASN A 347 27.37 0.00 -33.61
C ASN A 347 27.39 -0.95 -32.38
N GLY A 348 26.74 -0.54 -31.29
CA GLY A 348 26.68 -1.33 -30.05
C GLY A 348 28.00 -1.34 -29.27
N ASP A 349 28.86 -0.35 -29.48
CA ASP A 349 30.10 -0.20 -28.74
C ASP A 349 29.88 0.08 -27.26
N ILE A 350 30.80 -0.44 -26.44
CA ILE A 350 30.92 -0.08 -25.01
C ILE A 350 32.21 0.71 -24.88
N LEU A 351 32.07 2.01 -24.71
CA LEU A 351 33.22 2.91 -24.56
C LEU A 351 33.46 3.27 -23.10
N VAL A 352 34.68 3.33 -22.66
CA VAL A 352 35.06 3.64 -21.28
C VAL A 352 36.07 4.78 -21.20
N GLY A 353 35.89 5.63 -20.19
CA GLY A 353 36.79 6.73 -19.89
C GLY A 353 38.11 6.26 -19.27
N PRO A 354 39.10 7.16 -19.13
CA PRO A 354 40.48 6.82 -18.75
C PRO A 354 40.55 6.21 -17.34
N GLU A 355 39.82 6.77 -16.38
CA GLU A 355 39.82 6.26 -15.00
C GLU A 355 39.17 4.87 -14.91
N THR A 356 38.04 4.68 -15.58
CA THR A 356 37.42 3.37 -15.71
C THR A 356 38.36 2.34 -16.27
N ALA A 357 39.04 2.69 -17.37
CA ALA A 357 40.03 1.80 -18.03
C ALA A 357 41.16 1.40 -17.10
N ILE A 358 41.70 2.34 -16.31
CA ILE A 358 42.74 2.06 -15.32
C ILE A 358 42.28 1.02 -14.31
N ARG A 359 41.04 1.15 -13.81
CA ARG A 359 40.47 0.28 -12.79
C ARG A 359 40.20 -1.13 -13.29
N ILE A 360 39.76 -1.30 -14.54
CA ILE A 360 39.28 -2.60 -15.07
C ILE A 360 40.32 -3.34 -15.95
N LYS A 361 41.37 -2.69 -16.42
CA LYS A 361 42.34 -3.24 -17.40
C LYS A 361 43.02 -4.56 -17.00
N LYS A 362 43.09 -4.89 -15.72
CA LYS A 362 43.63 -6.16 -15.22
C LYS A 362 42.66 -7.31 -15.31
N HIS A 363 41.35 -7.02 -15.48
CA HIS A 363 40.25 -8.00 -15.43
C HIS A 363 39.56 -8.15 -16.77
N LEU A 364 39.48 -7.10 -17.56
CA LEU A 364 38.76 -7.06 -18.82
C LEU A 364 39.61 -6.55 -19.96
N PRO A 365 39.53 -7.12 -21.16
CA PRO A 365 40.28 -6.72 -22.31
C PRO A 365 39.80 -5.37 -22.85
N LEU A 366 40.72 -4.47 -23.07
CA LEU A 366 40.47 -3.11 -23.59
C LEU A 366 41.26 -2.85 -24.86
N HIS A 367 40.64 -2.16 -25.80
CA HIS A 367 41.32 -1.64 -27.00
C HIS A 367 41.30 -0.11 -26.97
N GLY A 368 42.42 0.52 -27.30
CA GLY A 368 42.52 1.99 -27.34
C GLY A 368 41.67 2.56 -28.49
N HIS A 369 40.68 3.35 -28.18
CA HIS A 369 39.83 4.02 -29.17
C HIS A 369 40.43 5.35 -29.64
N GLY A 370 41.31 5.95 -28.83
CA GLY A 370 42.00 7.20 -29.15
C GLY A 370 41.65 8.37 -28.26
N LEU A 371 42.07 9.55 -28.66
CA LEU A 371 41.72 10.83 -28.01
C LEU A 371 40.48 11.40 -28.69
N MET A 372 39.47 11.73 -27.87
CA MET A 372 38.21 12.30 -28.34
C MET A 372 38.00 13.69 -27.75
N ASN A 373 37.52 14.61 -28.58
CA ASN A 373 37.15 15.96 -28.17
C ASN A 373 35.60 16.01 -27.96
N PHE A 374 35.20 16.30 -26.76
CA PHE A 374 33.77 16.40 -26.43
C PHE A 374 33.32 17.86 -26.31
N LYS A 375 32.10 18.15 -26.73
CA LYS A 375 31.52 19.49 -26.62
C LYS A 375 31.48 19.91 -25.14
N ASN A 376 32.00 21.09 -24.82
CA ASN A 376 32.12 21.68 -23.49
C ASN A 376 33.07 20.94 -22.53
N VAL A 377 33.96 20.09 -23.02
CA VAL A 377 35.07 19.50 -22.26
C VAL A 377 36.35 20.15 -22.75
N LYS A 378 37.13 20.76 -21.84
CA LYS A 378 38.31 21.57 -22.21
C LYS A 378 39.46 20.74 -22.81
N GLU A 379 39.62 19.52 -22.29
CA GLU A 379 40.72 18.65 -22.66
C GLU A 379 40.20 17.43 -23.42
N SER A 380 41.03 16.93 -24.37
CA SER A 380 40.76 15.68 -25.06
C SER A 380 40.73 14.52 -24.06
N VAL A 381 39.76 13.69 -24.12
CA VAL A 381 39.61 12.52 -23.25
C VAL A 381 40.08 11.27 -23.98
N ARG A 382 40.97 10.50 -23.37
CA ARG A 382 41.37 9.20 -23.92
C ARG A 382 40.27 8.18 -23.65
N VAL A 383 39.78 7.56 -24.71
CA VAL A 383 38.67 6.59 -24.65
C VAL A 383 39.18 5.21 -25.06
N PHE A 384 38.58 4.19 -24.47
CA PHE A 384 38.88 2.78 -24.76
C PHE A 384 37.59 2.04 -25.09
N SER A 385 37.65 1.06 -25.97
CA SER A 385 36.55 0.13 -26.24
C SER A 385 36.70 -1.10 -25.35
N LEU A 386 35.59 -1.49 -24.70
CA LEU A 386 35.53 -2.73 -23.93
C LEU A 386 35.20 -3.90 -24.86
N LEU A 387 36.16 -4.80 -25.01
CA LEU A 387 36.06 -5.95 -25.90
C LEU A 387 35.22 -7.09 -25.27
N ARG A 388 34.73 -8.02 -26.09
CA ARG A 388 34.16 -9.26 -25.60
C ARG A 388 35.25 -10.10 -24.94
N PRO A 389 35.06 -10.66 -23.76
CA PRO A 389 35.90 -11.75 -23.28
C PRO A 389 35.78 -12.92 -24.27
N HIS A 390 36.91 -13.50 -24.61
CA HIS A 390 36.96 -14.69 -25.48
C HIS A 390 36.36 -15.91 -24.82
#